data_67df738a60075bd56936bfe4f7cc4f66
#
_entry.id   67df738a60075bd56936bfe4f7cc4f66
#
_cell.length_a   1.000
_cell.length_b   1.000
_cell.length_c   1.000
_cell.angle_alpha   90.00
_cell.angle_beta   90.00
_cell.angle_gamma   90.00
#
_symmetry.space_group_name_H-M   'P 1'
#
loop_
_entity.id
_entity.type
_entity.pdbx_description
1 polymer ?
#
loop_
_entity_poly.entity_id
_entity_poly.type
_entity_poly.pdbx_seq_one_letter_code
_entity_poly.pdbx_strand_id
1 'polypeptide(L)'
;MPSYIISLTDAEEWAHSWQTNPPKNLAKAHLIPLEVLTDLLAISGVTGVRSYMGVDSSGTQRLMFVGVDGDGKDMTDTIYSGTTPCPNLCDISSPLYNP
;
A
#
# COMPACT_ATOMS: atom_id res chain seq x y z
N MET A 1 -11.10 -2.32 16.45
CA MET A 1 -10.00 -2.83 15.62
C MET A 1 -9.80 -1.90 14.45
N PRO A 2 -8.61 -1.36 14.27
CA PRO A 2 -8.37 -0.64 13.04
C PRO A 2 -8.48 -1.60 11.86
N SER A 3 -9.11 -1.15 10.81
CA SER A 3 -9.21 -1.92 9.58
C SER A 3 -8.25 -1.32 8.56
N TYR A 4 -7.44 -2.16 7.95
CA TYR A 4 -6.55 -1.74 6.87
C TYR A 4 -7.18 -1.97 5.49
N ILE A 5 -8.45 -2.33 5.48
CA ILE A 5 -9.20 -2.55 4.25
C ILE A 5 -9.78 -1.23 3.77
N ILE A 6 -9.61 -0.95 2.48
CA ILE A 6 -10.19 0.23 1.86
C ILE A 6 -11.14 -0.19 0.74
N SER A 7 -12.04 0.69 0.38
CA SER A 7 -12.97 0.42 -0.72
C SER A 7 -12.26 0.47 -2.06
N LEU A 8 -12.81 -0.21 -3.05
CA LEU A 8 -12.29 -0.14 -4.41
C LEU A 8 -12.33 1.29 -4.94
N THR A 9 -13.39 2.02 -4.64
CA THR A 9 -13.53 3.41 -5.07
C THR A 9 -12.39 4.27 -4.52
N ASP A 10 -12.10 4.14 -3.23
CA ASP A 10 -11.00 4.88 -2.62
C ASP A 10 -9.65 4.47 -3.23
N ALA A 11 -9.45 3.16 -3.43
CA ALA A 11 -8.22 2.67 -4.02
C ALA A 11 -8.01 3.21 -5.44
N GLU A 12 -9.07 3.25 -6.22
CA GLU A 12 -9.01 3.81 -7.57
C GLU A 12 -8.64 5.29 -7.54
N GLU A 13 -9.24 6.05 -6.63
CA GLU A 13 -8.93 7.48 -6.50
C GLU A 13 -7.48 7.71 -6.09
N TRP A 14 -6.99 6.93 -5.12
CA TRP A 14 -5.62 7.08 -4.64
C TRP A 14 -4.59 6.72 -5.72
N ALA A 15 -4.83 5.62 -6.43
CA ALA A 15 -3.95 5.21 -7.51
C ALA A 15 -3.97 6.22 -8.66
N HIS A 16 -5.16 6.70 -9.01
CA HIS A 16 -5.32 7.71 -10.06
C HIS A 16 -4.58 9.00 -9.70
N SER A 17 -4.71 9.43 -8.46
CA SER A 17 -4.03 10.63 -7.97
C SER A 17 -2.52 10.50 -8.12
N TRP A 18 -1.95 9.37 -7.73
CA TRP A 18 -0.52 9.13 -7.89
C TRP A 18 -0.11 9.13 -9.37
N GLN A 19 -0.88 8.43 -10.21
CA GLN A 19 -0.52 8.21 -11.61
C GLN A 19 -0.65 9.46 -12.47
N THR A 20 -1.58 10.35 -12.12
CA THR A 20 -1.83 11.58 -12.89
C THR A 20 -1.12 12.79 -12.33
N ASN A 21 -0.85 12.81 -11.03
CA ASN A 21 -0.22 13.95 -10.38
C ASN A 21 0.67 13.45 -9.23
N PRO A 22 1.78 12.78 -9.56
CA PRO A 22 2.62 12.17 -8.52
C PRO A 22 3.21 13.23 -7.58
N PRO A 23 3.44 12.87 -6.32
CA PRO A 23 4.05 13.79 -5.35
C PRO A 23 5.44 14.21 -5.79
N LYS A 24 5.83 15.43 -5.44
CA LYS A 24 7.18 15.93 -5.74
C LYS A 24 8.23 15.27 -4.87
N ASN A 25 7.90 15.02 -3.60
CA ASN A 25 8.80 14.40 -2.64
C ASN A 25 8.33 12.99 -2.38
N LEU A 26 8.96 12.02 -3.03
CA LEU A 26 8.57 10.62 -2.89
C LEU A 26 8.99 10.07 -1.53
N ALA A 27 8.13 9.26 -0.95
CA ALA A 27 8.46 8.55 0.27
C ALA A 27 9.65 7.64 0.02
N LYS A 28 10.55 7.53 1.01
CA LYS A 28 11.72 6.66 0.91
C LYS A 28 11.36 5.21 1.24
N ALA A 29 10.32 5.01 2.03
CA ALA A 29 9.91 3.70 2.48
C ALA A 29 8.50 3.76 3.02
N HIS A 30 7.90 2.60 3.21
CA HIS A 30 6.60 2.46 3.86
C HIS A 30 6.69 1.35 4.89
N LEU A 31 6.22 1.62 6.10
CA LEU A 31 6.08 0.59 7.11
C LEU A 31 4.75 -0.12 6.87
N ILE A 32 4.79 -1.44 6.72
CA ILE A 32 3.61 -2.26 6.48
C ILE A 32 3.22 -2.91 7.80
N PRO A 33 1.98 -2.71 8.29
CA PRO A 33 1.54 -3.42 9.48
C PRO A 33 1.58 -4.92 9.24
N LEU A 34 2.08 -5.68 10.22
CA LEU A 34 2.19 -7.14 10.08
C LEU A 34 0.83 -7.79 9.80
N GLU A 35 -0.23 -7.25 10.36
CA GLU A 35 -1.59 -7.75 10.17
C GLU A 35 -1.99 -7.78 8.69
N VAL A 36 -1.56 -6.80 7.90
CA VAL A 36 -1.85 -6.75 6.46
C VAL A 36 -1.24 -7.97 5.77
N LEU A 37 0.00 -8.28 6.10
CA LEU A 37 0.69 -9.43 5.49
C LEU A 37 0.04 -10.74 5.89
N THR A 38 -0.33 -10.88 7.16
CA THR A 38 -1.00 -12.08 7.66
C THR A 38 -2.32 -12.31 6.92
N ASP A 39 -3.12 -11.24 6.77
CA ASP A 39 -4.41 -11.34 6.10
C ASP A 39 -4.26 -11.68 4.62
N LEU A 40 -3.30 -11.07 3.94
CA LEU A 40 -3.04 -11.36 2.53
C LEU A 40 -2.67 -12.82 2.32
N LEU A 41 -1.82 -13.37 3.18
CA LEU A 41 -1.39 -14.75 3.07
C LEU A 41 -2.52 -15.74 3.30
N ALA A 42 -3.57 -15.33 3.99
CA ALA A 42 -4.71 -16.18 4.29
C ALA A 42 -5.75 -16.23 3.17
N ILE A 43 -5.64 -15.39 2.15
CA ILE A 43 -6.60 -15.37 1.04
C ILE A 43 -6.41 -16.60 0.16
N SER A 44 -7.50 -17.34 -0.04
CA SER A 44 -7.47 -18.54 -0.88
C SER A 44 -7.15 -18.17 -2.35
N GLY A 45 -6.23 -18.90 -2.97
CA GLY A 45 -5.90 -18.69 -4.37
C GLY A 45 -4.85 -17.63 -4.64
N VAL A 46 -4.33 -16.99 -3.60
CA VAL A 46 -3.27 -16.00 -3.75
C VAL A 46 -1.97 -16.69 -4.16
N THR A 47 -1.34 -16.22 -5.22
CA THR A 47 -0.02 -16.68 -5.67
C THR A 47 1.04 -15.60 -5.52
N GLY A 48 0.62 -14.35 -5.32
CA GLY A 48 1.52 -13.22 -5.14
C GLY A 48 0.75 -12.03 -4.62
N VAL A 49 1.45 -10.94 -4.39
CA VAL A 49 0.86 -9.69 -3.91
C VAL A 49 1.35 -8.56 -4.81
N ARG A 50 0.43 -7.73 -5.25
CA ARG A 50 0.78 -6.54 -6.03
C ARG A 50 0.58 -5.31 -5.17
N SER A 51 1.56 -4.43 -5.21
CA SER A 51 1.54 -3.19 -4.46
C SER A 51 1.36 -2.02 -5.43
N TYR A 52 0.36 -1.20 -5.16
CA TYR A 52 0.13 0.03 -5.92
C TYR A 52 0.47 1.22 -5.06
N MET A 53 1.05 2.24 -5.67
CA MET A 53 1.27 3.52 -5.00
C MET A 53 0.02 4.39 -5.13
N GLY A 54 -0.26 5.14 -4.07
CA GLY A 54 -1.39 6.04 -4.07
C GLY A 54 -1.15 7.25 -3.19
N VAL A 55 -2.05 8.22 -3.32
CA VAL A 55 -2.07 9.40 -2.46
C VAL A 55 -3.49 9.48 -1.90
N ASP A 56 -3.60 9.41 -0.58
CA ASP A 56 -4.92 9.43 0.04
C ASP A 56 -5.53 10.83 0.09
N SER A 57 -6.74 10.94 0.62
CA SER A 57 -7.46 12.21 0.65
C SER A 57 -6.79 13.29 1.50
N SER A 58 -5.87 12.89 2.37
CA SER A 58 -5.08 13.82 3.19
C SER A 58 -3.78 14.25 2.51
N GLY A 59 -3.51 13.75 1.32
CA GLY A 59 -2.25 14.00 0.62
C GLY A 59 -1.10 13.11 1.08
N THR A 60 -1.36 12.09 1.87
CA THR A 60 -0.33 11.18 2.37
C THR A 60 -0.08 10.06 1.37
N GLN A 61 1.19 9.78 1.10
CA GLN A 61 1.57 8.67 0.22
C GLN A 61 1.31 7.35 0.93
N ARG A 62 0.69 6.42 0.22
CA ARG A 62 0.32 5.11 0.75
C ARG A 62 0.65 4.04 -0.26
N LEU A 63 0.92 2.83 0.24
CA LEU A 63 0.88 1.64 -0.59
C LEU A 63 -0.46 0.95 -0.37
N MET A 64 -0.97 0.35 -1.44
CA MET A 64 -2.16 -0.46 -1.39
C MET A 64 -1.78 -1.85 -1.90
N PHE A 65 -2.33 -2.89 -1.27
CA PHE A 65 -1.96 -4.25 -1.58
C PHE A 65 -3.19 -5.06 -1.99
N VAL A 66 -3.03 -5.84 -3.04
CA VAL A 66 -4.04 -6.83 -3.44
C VAL A 66 -3.35 -8.17 -3.63
N GLY A 67 -4.08 -9.24 -3.37
CA GLY A 67 -3.62 -10.57 -3.76
C GLY A 67 -3.68 -10.69 -5.28
N VAL A 68 -2.85 -11.55 -5.83
CA VAL A 68 -2.83 -11.84 -7.26
C VAL A 68 -3.08 -13.34 -7.41
N ASP A 69 -3.99 -13.72 -8.30
CA ASP A 69 -4.33 -15.12 -8.52
C ASP A 69 -3.37 -15.80 -9.49
N GLY A 70 -3.64 -17.09 -9.77
CA GLY A 70 -2.77 -17.87 -10.65
C GLY A 70 -2.72 -17.40 -12.10
N ASP A 71 -3.67 -16.57 -12.50
CA ASP A 71 -3.70 -15.99 -13.85
C ASP A 71 -3.06 -14.60 -13.89
N GLY A 72 -2.51 -14.13 -12.79
CA GLY A 72 -1.88 -12.83 -12.70
C GLY A 72 -2.85 -11.68 -12.53
N LYS A 73 -4.08 -11.95 -12.16
CA LYS A 73 -5.11 -10.92 -12.00
C LYS A 73 -5.22 -10.46 -10.56
N ASP A 74 -5.50 -9.18 -10.39
CA ASP A 74 -5.71 -8.59 -9.07
C ASP A 74 -7.02 -9.08 -8.48
N MET A 75 -6.96 -9.51 -7.21
CA MET A 75 -8.12 -9.94 -6.46
C MET A 75 -8.64 -8.74 -5.68
N THR A 76 -9.51 -7.96 -6.33
CA THR A 76 -9.93 -6.66 -5.80
C THR A 76 -11.11 -6.72 -4.83
N ASP A 77 -11.52 -7.92 -4.41
CA ASP A 77 -12.57 -8.07 -3.39
C ASP A 77 -12.15 -7.49 -2.05
N THR A 78 -10.86 -7.56 -1.75
CA THR A 78 -10.30 -6.97 -0.52
C THR A 78 -9.00 -6.26 -0.85
N ILE A 79 -8.93 -4.98 -0.52
CA ILE A 79 -7.76 -4.15 -0.78
C ILE A 79 -7.26 -3.62 0.55
N TYR A 80 -5.98 -3.84 0.82
CA TYR A 80 -5.34 -3.45 2.07
C TYR A 80 -4.50 -2.20 1.88
N SER A 81 -4.45 -1.39 2.92
CA SER A 81 -3.61 -0.22 3.00
C SER A 81 -3.08 -0.10 4.43
N GLY A 82 -2.95 1.12 4.96
CA GLY A 82 -2.52 1.32 6.34
C GLY A 82 -1.02 1.44 6.50
N THR A 83 -0.30 1.60 5.38
CA THR A 83 1.15 1.82 5.45
C THR A 83 1.46 3.19 6.03
N THR A 84 2.62 3.33 6.67
CA THR A 84 3.11 4.61 7.17
C THR A 84 4.37 4.97 6.40
N PRO A 85 4.38 6.11 5.69
CA PRO A 85 5.53 6.47 4.87
C PRO A 85 6.68 7.03 5.69
N CYS A 86 7.88 6.81 5.19
CA CYS A 86 9.10 7.48 5.63
C CYS A 86 9.43 8.57 4.61
N PRO A 87 9.51 9.82 4.97
CA PRO A 87 9.07 10.37 6.23
C PRO A 87 7.54 10.40 6.35
N ASN A 88 6.95 10.42 7.52
CA ASN A 88 7.50 10.90 8.80
C ASN A 88 8.05 9.79 9.71
N LEU A 89 7.72 8.54 9.50
CA LEU A 89 8.18 7.46 10.37
C LEU A 89 9.37 6.76 9.71
N CYS A 90 10.58 7.11 10.15
CA CYS A 90 11.80 6.57 9.60
C CYS A 90 12.69 6.01 10.71
N ASP A 91 13.49 5.01 10.36
CA ASP A 91 14.60 4.55 11.19
C ASP A 91 15.86 5.24 10.67
N ILE A 92 16.19 6.38 11.26
CA ILE A 92 17.30 7.21 10.79
C ILE A 92 18.67 6.58 11.04
N SER A 93 18.71 5.50 11.85
CA SER A 93 19.95 4.77 12.09
C SER A 93 20.13 3.60 11.13
N SER A 94 19.13 3.31 10.30
CA SER A 94 19.21 2.23 9.32
C SER A 94 20.19 2.60 8.20
N PRO A 95 21.03 1.65 7.76
CA PRO A 95 21.88 1.90 6.58
C PRO A 95 21.07 2.08 5.29
N LEU A 96 19.79 1.71 5.29
CA LEU A 96 18.90 1.91 4.15
C LEU A 96 18.32 3.33 4.12
N TYR A 97 18.38 4.05 5.23
CA TYR A 97 17.92 5.43 5.29
C TYR A 97 19.00 6.34 4.71
N ASN A 98 18.66 7.06 3.67
CA ASN A 98 19.59 7.98 3.01
C ASN A 98 18.94 9.36 2.97
N PRO A 99 19.37 10.30 3.83
CA PRO A 99 18.78 11.63 3.91
C PRO A 99 18.96 12.45 2.65
#